data_9f4b5fa36d004a23c354a3bdf0274dc6
#
_entry.id   9f4b5fa36d004a23c354a3bdf0274dc6
#
_cell.length_a   1.000
_cell.length_b   1.000
_cell.length_c   1.000
_cell.angle_alpha   90.00
_cell.angle_beta   90.00
_cell.angle_gamma   90.00
#
_symmetry.space_group_name_H-M   'P 1'
#
loop_
_entity.id
_entity.type
_entity.pdbx_description
1 polymer ?
#
loop_
_entity_poly.entity_id
_entity_poly.type
_entity_poly.pdbx_seq_one_letter_code
_entity_poly.pdbx_strand_id
1 'polypeptide(L)'
;VDDPVITGWHALPLRREPGDVAALTVAAATKALRSAGNPDPQLILVANALGGPLQTQDNIRGQAWLRDAGLGGAGVINIDNSCAGGSTALYTADKLVRSGVETVLVIGVEQMTVGSTRATVDAIHRAMTPDDRQMYTAMAAGRGTPVMALNARWAREYMTRHGLGDEVLVEAAVRAARLGAANPVGVRTQPITHEHAATSRLINDPLRVEMCSGFADGAAAVVLSATGDGPRITATNMVGGDGTGDYHSRVGDVAARLWTQLGVEARDADVVELHDANASELLWATDVIGITAPGEAAGALTAGRLEPDGDLPAVNPSGGLLGRGHPIGATGVYQLVELAEQVSGLAGSRQRLGADLGALFNCGGIIGEDTAAAVGIAVAGG
;
A
#
# COMPACT_ATOMS: atom_id res chain seq x y z
N VAL A 1 0.11 1.21 28.25
CA VAL A 1 0.77 2.20 27.38
C VAL A 1 -0.30 2.71 26.44
N ASP A 2 -0.46 4.02 26.34
CA ASP A 2 -1.44 4.63 25.47
C ASP A 2 -1.12 4.37 23.99
N ASP A 3 -2.15 4.39 23.15
CA ASP A 3 -2.00 4.20 21.72
C ASP A 3 -1.25 5.37 21.09
N PRO A 4 -0.27 5.12 20.19
CA PRO A 4 0.44 6.19 19.48
C PRO A 4 -0.51 7.08 18.69
N VAL A 5 -0.30 8.39 18.77
CA VAL A 5 -1.10 9.41 18.09
C VAL A 5 -0.45 9.79 16.78
N ILE A 6 -1.24 9.85 15.72
CA ILE A 6 -0.84 10.42 14.43
C ILE A 6 -1.04 11.94 14.54
N THR A 7 0.02 12.67 14.91
CA THR A 7 -0.06 14.11 15.17
C THR A 7 0.12 14.96 13.90
N GLY A 8 0.61 14.36 12.82
CA GLY A 8 0.72 15.04 11.53
C GLY A 8 1.03 14.08 10.39
N TRP A 9 0.58 14.44 9.19
CA TRP A 9 0.81 13.66 7.98
C TRP A 9 0.80 14.50 6.72
N HIS A 10 1.42 13.98 5.68
CA HIS A 10 1.30 14.54 4.34
C HIS A 10 1.66 13.51 3.28
N ALA A 11 0.85 13.45 2.22
CA ALA A 11 1.14 12.70 1.00
C ALA A 11 1.38 13.67 -0.15
N LEU A 12 2.51 13.54 -0.85
CA LEU A 12 2.76 14.30 -2.08
C LEU A 12 1.96 13.68 -3.24
N PRO A 13 1.49 14.49 -4.21
CA PRO A 13 0.88 13.95 -5.42
C PRO A 13 1.84 12.99 -6.14
N LEU A 14 1.30 11.82 -6.48
CA LEU A 14 2.04 10.82 -7.24
C LEU A 14 2.27 11.29 -8.68
N ARG A 15 3.41 10.92 -9.25
CA ARG A 15 3.85 11.34 -10.59
C ARG A 15 4.37 10.15 -11.40
N ARG A 16 4.53 10.36 -12.70
CA ARG A 16 5.20 9.43 -13.64
C ARG A 16 6.27 10.18 -14.45
N GLU A 17 7.03 11.02 -13.78
CA GLU A 17 8.04 11.87 -14.38
C GLU A 17 9.36 11.69 -13.62
N PRO A 18 10.51 11.72 -14.32
CA PRO A 18 11.80 11.73 -13.63
C PRO A 18 11.88 12.86 -12.62
N GLY A 19 12.36 12.55 -11.43
CA GLY A 19 12.42 13.51 -10.32
C GLY A 19 13.70 13.34 -9.51
N ASP A 20 13.70 13.95 -8.34
CA ASP A 20 14.77 13.85 -7.34
C ASP A 20 14.20 13.22 -6.07
N VAL A 21 14.66 12.00 -5.76
CA VAL A 21 14.22 11.25 -4.59
C VAL A 21 14.52 11.98 -3.28
N ALA A 22 15.64 12.72 -3.21
CA ALA A 22 15.97 13.49 -2.01
C ALA A 22 15.00 14.66 -1.84
N ALA A 23 14.68 15.39 -2.92
CA ALA A 23 13.70 16.47 -2.89
C ALA A 23 12.31 15.97 -2.48
N LEU A 24 11.86 14.80 -2.97
CA LEU A 24 10.61 14.16 -2.55
C LEU A 24 10.64 13.83 -1.06
N THR A 25 11.73 13.23 -0.57
CA THR A 25 11.91 12.85 0.83
C THR A 25 11.82 14.07 1.76
N VAL A 26 12.59 15.12 1.45
CA VAL A 26 12.59 16.36 2.23
C VAL A 26 11.23 17.05 2.21
N ALA A 27 10.58 17.12 1.05
CA ALA A 27 9.28 17.79 0.91
C ALA A 27 8.18 17.08 1.74
N ALA A 28 8.11 15.74 1.71
CA ALA A 28 7.16 14.99 2.51
C ALA A 28 7.42 15.15 4.01
N ALA A 29 8.68 14.99 4.44
CA ALA A 29 9.11 15.18 5.83
C ALA A 29 8.73 16.56 6.37
N THR A 30 9.14 17.63 5.65
CA THR A 30 8.89 19.02 6.08
C THR A 30 7.40 19.32 6.21
N LYS A 31 6.57 18.82 5.28
CA LYS A 31 5.12 19.08 5.31
C LYS A 31 4.42 18.30 6.42
N ALA A 32 4.80 17.05 6.66
CA ALA A 32 4.26 16.26 7.77
C ALA A 32 4.67 16.83 9.13
N LEU A 33 5.93 17.22 9.31
CA LEU A 33 6.37 17.89 10.54
C LEU A 33 5.64 19.21 10.76
N ARG A 34 5.45 20.01 9.71
CA ARG A 34 4.69 21.28 9.81
C ARG A 34 3.23 21.02 10.26
N SER A 35 2.56 20.00 9.74
CA SER A 35 1.19 19.67 10.15
C SER A 35 1.12 19.20 11.59
N ALA A 36 2.21 18.64 12.14
CA ALA A 36 2.35 18.24 13.55
C ALA A 36 2.82 19.37 14.49
N GLY A 37 2.94 20.63 14.01
CA GLY A 37 3.46 21.74 14.82
C GLY A 37 4.99 21.82 14.90
N ASN A 38 5.71 21.15 13.98
CA ASN A 38 7.18 21.07 13.89
C ASN A 38 7.87 20.48 15.13
N PRO A 39 7.46 19.28 15.60
CA PRO A 39 8.20 18.62 16.67
C PRO A 39 9.59 18.18 16.17
N ASP A 40 10.54 18.06 17.09
CA ASP A 40 11.84 17.46 16.83
C ASP A 40 11.73 15.92 16.95
N PRO A 41 11.80 15.14 15.85
CA PRO A 41 11.71 13.68 15.95
C PRO A 41 12.99 13.11 16.56
N GLN A 42 12.86 12.19 17.51
CA GLN A 42 13.99 11.45 18.06
C GLN A 42 14.52 10.40 17.08
N LEU A 43 13.61 9.79 16.31
CA LEU A 43 13.93 8.82 15.28
C LEU A 43 13.20 9.13 13.97
N ILE A 44 13.86 8.81 12.86
CA ILE A 44 13.30 8.90 11.51
C ILE A 44 13.43 7.53 10.86
N LEU A 45 12.31 6.97 10.42
CA LEU A 45 12.28 5.73 9.66
C LEU A 45 12.02 6.05 8.19
N VAL A 46 12.92 5.60 7.31
CA VAL A 46 12.81 5.85 5.87
C VAL A 46 12.61 4.53 5.14
N ALA A 47 11.43 4.35 4.57
CA ALA A 47 11.07 3.19 3.76
C ALA A 47 11.27 3.47 2.27
N ASN A 48 12.05 2.62 1.62
CA ASN A 48 12.32 2.66 0.18
C ASN A 48 12.83 1.30 -0.29
N ALA A 49 12.33 0.83 -1.44
CA ALA A 49 12.68 -0.48 -1.98
C ALA A 49 13.69 -0.41 -3.14
N LEU A 50 13.57 0.59 -4.02
CA LEU A 50 14.28 0.58 -5.30
C LEU A 50 15.45 1.58 -5.39
N GLY A 51 15.80 2.25 -4.29
CA GLY A 51 16.86 3.27 -4.26
C GLY A 51 18.24 2.73 -4.66
N GLY A 52 18.56 1.48 -4.26
CA GLY A 52 19.78 0.82 -4.69
C GLY A 52 19.83 0.64 -6.21
N PRO A 53 18.93 -0.14 -6.79
CA PRO A 53 18.99 -0.45 -8.22
C PRO A 53 18.66 0.73 -9.13
N LEU A 54 17.91 1.75 -8.71
CA LEU A 54 17.47 2.83 -9.58
C LEU A 54 18.19 4.15 -9.35
N GLN A 55 18.56 4.47 -8.09
CA GLN A 55 19.28 5.69 -7.73
C GLN A 55 20.74 5.44 -7.36
N THR A 56 21.22 4.19 -7.44
CA THR A 56 22.58 3.78 -7.04
C THR A 56 22.94 4.08 -5.57
N GLN A 57 21.91 4.19 -4.71
CA GLN A 57 22.06 4.41 -3.28
C GLN A 57 21.69 3.15 -2.50
N ASP A 58 22.61 2.20 -2.41
CA ASP A 58 22.35 0.89 -1.77
C ASP A 58 22.21 1.00 -0.25
N ASN A 59 22.99 1.86 0.41
CA ASN A 59 23.02 2.01 1.85
C ASN A 59 22.75 3.45 2.28
N ILE A 60 22.46 3.66 3.58
CA ILE A 60 22.28 4.99 4.21
C ILE A 60 21.32 5.92 3.43
N ARG A 61 20.29 5.36 2.79
CA ARG A 61 19.37 6.10 1.91
C ARG A 61 18.76 7.31 2.62
N GLY A 62 18.17 7.10 3.78
CA GLY A 62 17.54 8.16 4.56
C GLY A 62 18.52 9.25 4.96
N GLN A 63 19.71 8.90 5.45
CA GLN A 63 20.75 9.87 5.80
C GLN A 63 21.20 10.70 4.59
N ALA A 64 21.39 10.03 3.44
CA ALA A 64 21.81 10.70 2.21
C ALA A 64 20.75 11.68 1.68
N TRP A 65 19.48 11.25 1.66
CA TRP A 65 18.36 12.06 1.13
C TRP A 65 17.87 13.16 2.07
N LEU A 66 18.07 13.00 3.39
CA LEU A 66 17.70 13.99 4.39
C LEU A 66 18.86 14.93 4.79
N ARG A 67 20.04 14.80 4.15
CA ARG A 67 21.25 15.55 4.53
C ARG A 67 21.00 17.05 4.71
N ASP A 68 20.22 17.65 3.82
CA ASP A 68 19.96 19.07 3.78
C ASP A 68 18.59 19.46 4.37
N ALA A 69 17.92 18.54 5.08
CA ALA A 69 16.57 18.74 5.63
C ALA A 69 16.54 19.47 6.97
N GLY A 70 17.70 19.76 7.57
CA GLY A 70 17.78 20.41 8.89
C GLY A 70 17.34 19.51 10.06
N LEU A 71 17.25 18.21 9.85
CA LEU A 71 16.84 17.20 10.86
C LEU A 71 18.06 16.57 11.57
N GLY A 72 19.15 17.32 11.68
CA GLY A 72 20.38 16.86 12.35
C GLY A 72 20.15 16.56 13.82
N GLY A 73 20.64 15.37 14.25
CA GLY A 73 20.50 14.88 15.63
C GLY A 73 19.49 13.73 15.78
N ALA A 74 18.52 13.59 14.89
CA ALA A 74 17.62 12.43 14.87
C ALA A 74 18.36 11.17 14.36
N GLY A 75 18.13 10.04 15.00
CA GLY A 75 18.61 8.75 14.50
C GLY A 75 17.81 8.32 13.27
N VAL A 76 18.49 7.89 12.18
CA VAL A 76 17.82 7.46 10.96
C VAL A 76 17.92 5.94 10.78
N ILE A 77 16.78 5.27 10.59
CA ILE A 77 16.67 3.83 10.31
C ILE A 77 16.11 3.65 8.91
N ASN A 78 16.84 2.89 8.07
CA ASN A 78 16.37 2.54 6.72
C ASN A 78 15.62 1.21 6.76
N ILE A 79 14.45 1.16 6.15
CA ILE A 79 13.54 0.00 6.12
C ILE A 79 13.35 -0.45 4.67
N ASP A 80 13.46 -1.75 4.44
CA ASP A 80 13.19 -2.36 3.15
C ASP A 80 12.48 -3.71 3.35
N ASN A 81 11.22 -3.78 2.94
CA ASN A 81 10.40 -4.99 2.79
C ASN A 81 9.58 -4.87 1.49
N SER A 82 10.25 -4.40 0.42
CA SER A 82 9.61 -4.20 -0.88
C SER A 82 8.32 -3.35 -0.75
N CYS A 83 7.18 -3.80 -1.31
CA CYS A 83 5.90 -3.09 -1.23
C CYS A 83 5.40 -2.89 0.21
N ALA A 84 5.77 -3.77 1.15
CA ALA A 84 5.44 -3.65 2.56
C ALA A 84 6.39 -2.72 3.35
N GLY A 85 7.40 -2.11 2.71
CA GLY A 85 8.40 -1.29 3.40
C GLY A 85 7.78 -0.17 4.24
N GLY A 86 6.85 0.60 3.67
CA GLY A 86 6.17 1.69 4.36
C GLY A 86 5.35 1.24 5.56
N SER A 87 4.57 0.18 5.42
CA SER A 87 3.78 -0.39 6.52
C SER A 87 4.66 -1.05 7.58
N THR A 88 5.80 -1.65 7.20
CA THR A 88 6.82 -2.14 8.15
C THR A 88 7.44 -0.99 8.95
N ALA A 89 7.71 0.14 8.32
CA ALA A 89 8.20 1.33 9.02
C ALA A 89 7.16 1.85 10.03
N LEU A 90 5.89 1.89 9.66
CA LEU A 90 4.79 2.28 10.56
C LEU A 90 4.62 1.28 11.73
N TYR A 91 4.66 -0.03 11.45
CA TYR A 91 4.66 -1.06 12.49
C TYR A 91 5.83 -0.87 13.46
N THR A 92 7.03 -0.60 12.94
CA THR A 92 8.22 -0.37 13.77
C THR A 92 8.06 0.89 14.61
N ALA A 93 7.56 1.98 14.01
CA ALA A 93 7.31 3.24 14.72
C ALA A 93 6.29 3.08 15.85
N ASP A 94 5.20 2.33 15.64
CA ASP A 94 4.24 1.98 16.70
C ASP A 94 4.95 1.31 17.90
N LYS A 95 5.80 0.30 17.63
CA LYS A 95 6.53 -0.39 18.71
C LYS A 95 7.53 0.53 19.41
N LEU A 96 8.20 1.42 18.70
CA LEU A 96 9.14 2.39 19.27
C LEU A 96 8.42 3.40 20.18
N VAL A 97 7.29 3.96 19.72
CA VAL A 97 6.51 4.91 20.55
C VAL A 97 5.97 4.20 21.78
N ARG A 98 5.41 3.00 21.65
CA ARG A 98 4.97 2.19 22.81
C ARG A 98 6.11 1.80 23.75
N SER A 99 7.36 1.78 23.29
CA SER A 99 8.52 1.51 24.14
C SER A 99 9.12 2.76 24.81
N GLY A 100 8.53 3.96 24.58
CA GLY A 100 8.92 5.19 25.24
C GLY A 100 9.65 6.21 24.36
N VAL A 101 9.73 5.99 23.04
CA VAL A 101 10.18 7.05 22.11
C VAL A 101 9.04 8.07 21.97
N GLU A 102 9.33 9.34 22.24
CA GLU A 102 8.28 10.36 22.27
C GLU A 102 7.75 10.72 20.89
N THR A 103 8.64 10.84 19.88
CA THR A 103 8.26 11.24 18.53
C THR A 103 9.09 10.52 17.49
N VAL A 104 8.41 9.89 16.53
CA VAL A 104 8.99 9.20 15.37
C VAL A 104 8.43 9.78 14.09
N LEU A 105 9.30 10.18 13.17
CA LEU A 105 8.93 10.54 11.80
C LEU A 105 9.07 9.31 10.90
N VAL A 106 8.00 8.90 10.24
CA VAL A 106 8.01 7.84 9.22
C VAL A 106 7.89 8.44 7.84
N ILE A 107 8.79 8.10 6.93
CA ILE A 107 8.80 8.55 5.55
C ILE A 107 8.80 7.33 4.63
N GLY A 108 7.84 7.25 3.73
CA GLY A 108 7.88 6.33 2.59
C GLY A 108 8.20 7.14 1.33
N VAL A 109 9.19 6.72 0.58
CA VAL A 109 9.56 7.40 -0.68
C VAL A 109 9.93 6.38 -1.74
N GLU A 110 9.47 6.61 -2.97
CA GLU A 110 9.87 5.81 -4.12
C GLU A 110 9.97 6.66 -5.36
N GLN A 111 11.01 6.40 -6.18
CA GLN A 111 11.17 6.98 -7.49
C GLN A 111 11.47 5.87 -8.50
N MET A 112 10.45 5.52 -9.28
CA MET A 112 10.46 4.40 -10.21
C MET A 112 10.72 4.85 -11.66
N THR A 113 10.42 6.10 -11.98
CA THR A 113 10.59 6.68 -13.32
C THR A 113 12.02 7.17 -13.49
N VAL A 114 12.86 6.34 -14.13
CA VAL A 114 14.28 6.62 -14.37
C VAL A 114 14.63 6.65 -15.87
N GLY A 115 13.64 6.93 -16.73
CA GLY A 115 13.83 6.98 -18.19
C GLY A 115 13.87 5.60 -18.87
N SER A 116 13.81 4.50 -18.13
CA SER A 116 13.82 3.13 -18.66
C SER A 116 12.82 2.23 -17.91
N THR A 117 11.69 1.92 -18.53
CA THR A 117 10.72 0.95 -18.00
C THR A 117 11.37 -0.41 -17.72
N ARG A 118 12.31 -0.83 -18.56
CA ARG A 118 13.02 -2.10 -18.37
C ARG A 118 13.84 -2.09 -17.07
N ALA A 119 14.58 -1.01 -16.80
CA ALA A 119 15.37 -0.90 -15.58
C ALA A 119 14.47 -0.96 -14.32
N THR A 120 13.31 -0.30 -14.37
CA THR A 120 12.34 -0.35 -13.28
C THR A 120 11.79 -1.76 -13.08
N VAL A 121 11.41 -2.45 -14.15
CA VAL A 121 10.94 -3.84 -14.10
C VAL A 121 12.02 -4.77 -13.55
N ASP A 122 13.26 -4.65 -14.02
CA ASP A 122 14.39 -5.46 -13.55
C ASP A 122 14.70 -5.19 -12.06
N ALA A 123 14.51 -3.95 -11.59
CA ALA A 123 14.64 -3.60 -10.18
C ALA A 123 13.56 -4.25 -9.33
N ILE A 124 12.29 -4.20 -9.76
CA ILE A 124 11.15 -4.84 -9.06
C ILE A 124 11.36 -6.34 -8.91
N HIS A 125 11.93 -7.00 -9.92
CA HIS A 125 12.18 -8.44 -9.86
C HIS A 125 13.21 -8.84 -8.79
N ARG A 126 13.94 -7.88 -8.20
CA ARG A 126 14.84 -8.14 -7.06
C ARG A 126 14.08 -8.35 -5.74
N ALA A 127 12.76 -8.11 -5.73
CA ALA A 127 11.89 -8.48 -4.61
C ALA A 127 11.54 -9.97 -4.57
N MET A 128 12.17 -10.79 -5.42
CA MET A 128 12.12 -12.26 -5.42
C MET A 128 13.51 -12.83 -5.16
N THR A 129 13.57 -14.07 -4.63
CA THR A 129 14.84 -14.78 -4.60
C THR A 129 15.35 -15.05 -6.01
N PRO A 130 16.66 -15.25 -6.22
CA PRO A 130 17.19 -15.57 -7.55
C PRO A 130 16.54 -16.80 -8.20
N ASP A 131 16.27 -17.84 -7.40
CA ASP A 131 15.67 -19.10 -7.86
C ASP A 131 14.19 -18.90 -8.26
N ASP A 132 13.41 -18.19 -7.42
CA ASP A 132 12.02 -17.85 -7.74
C ASP A 132 11.92 -17.01 -9.00
N ARG A 133 12.80 -16.02 -9.14
CA ARG A 133 12.86 -15.19 -10.34
C ARG A 133 13.14 -16.00 -11.59
N GLN A 134 14.06 -16.98 -11.54
CA GLN A 134 14.33 -17.88 -12.65
C GLN A 134 13.10 -18.73 -12.99
N MET A 135 12.46 -19.33 -11.98
CA MET A 135 11.26 -20.16 -12.13
C MET A 135 10.11 -19.38 -12.77
N TYR A 136 9.79 -18.19 -12.25
CA TYR A 136 8.71 -17.37 -12.78
C TYR A 136 9.02 -16.71 -14.12
N THR A 137 10.30 -16.49 -14.44
CA THR A 137 10.71 -16.09 -15.79
C THR A 137 10.38 -17.19 -16.82
N ALA A 138 10.63 -18.45 -16.47
CA ALA A 138 10.26 -19.58 -17.32
C ALA A 138 8.73 -19.70 -17.46
N MET A 139 7.97 -19.50 -16.36
CA MET A 139 6.51 -19.49 -16.37
C MET A 139 5.94 -18.38 -17.27
N ALA A 140 6.55 -17.20 -17.28
CA ALA A 140 6.14 -16.08 -18.13
C ALA A 140 6.25 -16.40 -19.62
N ALA A 141 7.09 -17.36 -20.02
CA ALA A 141 7.27 -17.82 -21.41
C ALA A 141 7.43 -16.67 -22.42
N GLY A 142 8.16 -15.62 -22.03
CA GLY A 142 8.39 -14.43 -22.84
C GLY A 142 7.22 -13.44 -22.90
N ARG A 143 6.17 -13.65 -22.11
CA ARG A 143 5.01 -12.74 -21.99
C ARG A 143 5.00 -12.09 -20.61
N GLY A 144 4.92 -10.76 -20.58
CA GLY A 144 4.88 -10.02 -19.31
C GLY A 144 6.19 -10.15 -18.51
N THR A 145 6.05 -10.21 -17.18
CA THR A 145 7.17 -10.28 -16.24
C THR A 145 6.97 -11.46 -15.27
N PRO A 146 8.01 -11.93 -14.56
CA PRO A 146 7.89 -12.98 -13.55
C PRO A 146 6.78 -12.73 -12.54
N VAL A 147 6.74 -11.52 -11.95
CA VAL A 147 5.68 -11.13 -10.98
C VAL A 147 4.29 -11.18 -11.62
N MET A 148 4.16 -10.69 -12.85
CA MET A 148 2.86 -10.69 -13.54
C MET A 148 2.41 -12.09 -13.97
N ALA A 149 3.34 -13.00 -14.26
CA ALA A 149 2.98 -14.40 -14.54
C ALA A 149 2.41 -15.08 -13.31
N LEU A 150 3.00 -14.85 -12.14
CA LEU A 150 2.50 -15.36 -10.85
C LEU A 150 1.11 -14.77 -10.52
N ASN A 151 0.98 -13.45 -10.61
CA ASN A 151 -0.30 -12.76 -10.36
C ASN A 151 -1.40 -13.24 -11.31
N ALA A 152 -1.09 -13.46 -12.58
CA ALA A 152 -2.05 -13.98 -13.56
C ALA A 152 -2.49 -15.41 -13.24
N ARG A 153 -1.58 -16.26 -12.74
CA ARG A 153 -1.94 -17.61 -12.26
C ARG A 153 -2.89 -17.53 -11.06
N TRP A 154 -2.57 -16.74 -10.05
CA TRP A 154 -3.45 -16.54 -8.88
C TRP A 154 -4.82 -15.98 -9.28
N ALA A 155 -4.85 -15.03 -10.24
CA ALA A 155 -6.10 -14.52 -10.78
C ALA A 155 -6.97 -15.65 -11.39
N ARG A 156 -6.37 -16.49 -12.25
CA ARG A 156 -7.09 -17.63 -12.86
C ARG A 156 -7.54 -18.65 -11.83
N GLU A 157 -6.73 -18.97 -10.84
CA GLU A 157 -7.07 -19.88 -9.76
C GLU A 157 -8.27 -19.37 -8.95
N TYR A 158 -8.27 -18.11 -8.56
CA TYR A 158 -9.37 -17.47 -7.84
C TYR A 158 -10.65 -17.45 -8.69
N MET A 159 -10.57 -16.98 -9.92
CA MET A 159 -11.71 -16.90 -10.84
C MET A 159 -12.30 -18.28 -11.13
N THR A 160 -11.46 -19.29 -11.38
CA THR A 160 -11.92 -20.66 -11.65
C THR A 160 -12.59 -21.26 -10.42
N ARG A 161 -12.01 -21.08 -9.25
CA ARG A 161 -12.56 -21.59 -7.97
C ARG A 161 -13.95 -21.05 -7.69
N HIS A 162 -14.22 -19.79 -8.05
CA HIS A 162 -15.48 -19.11 -7.74
C HIS A 162 -16.41 -18.93 -8.95
N GLY A 163 -16.07 -19.50 -10.12
CA GLY A 163 -16.90 -19.44 -11.32
C GLY A 163 -17.06 -18.02 -11.88
N LEU A 164 -16.02 -17.18 -11.77
CA LEU A 164 -16.02 -15.78 -12.21
C LEU A 164 -15.47 -15.63 -13.63
N GLY A 165 -16.09 -14.76 -14.42
CA GLY A 165 -15.59 -14.34 -15.74
C GLY A 165 -14.63 -13.13 -15.66
N ASP A 166 -14.04 -12.78 -16.83
CA ASP A 166 -13.08 -11.67 -16.92
C ASP A 166 -13.75 -10.29 -16.65
N GLU A 167 -15.07 -10.17 -16.77
CA GLU A 167 -15.84 -8.94 -16.53
C GLU A 167 -15.66 -8.40 -15.12
N VAL A 168 -15.46 -9.23 -14.12
CA VAL A 168 -15.23 -8.79 -12.74
C VAL A 168 -13.90 -8.06 -12.57
N LEU A 169 -12.87 -8.45 -13.33
CA LEU A 169 -11.57 -7.74 -13.33
C LEU A 169 -11.69 -6.39 -14.04
N VAL A 170 -12.52 -6.31 -15.08
CA VAL A 170 -12.85 -5.06 -15.76
C VAL A 170 -13.54 -4.11 -14.78
N GLU A 171 -14.55 -4.59 -14.06
CA GLU A 171 -15.29 -3.78 -13.07
C GLU A 171 -14.36 -3.26 -11.97
N ALA A 172 -13.50 -4.11 -11.43
CA ALA A 172 -12.51 -3.70 -10.42
C ALA A 172 -11.56 -2.60 -10.94
N ALA A 173 -11.09 -2.73 -12.19
CA ALA A 173 -10.23 -1.73 -12.82
C ALA A 173 -10.95 -0.39 -13.07
N VAL A 174 -12.20 -0.43 -13.56
CA VAL A 174 -13.01 0.76 -13.81
C VAL A 174 -13.33 1.49 -12.50
N ARG A 175 -13.74 0.75 -11.48
CA ARG A 175 -13.98 1.30 -10.14
C ARG A 175 -12.72 1.97 -9.58
N ALA A 176 -11.60 1.26 -9.57
CA ALA A 176 -10.34 1.79 -9.07
C ALA A 176 -9.91 3.06 -9.82
N ALA A 177 -10.03 3.07 -11.14
CA ALA A 177 -9.71 4.24 -11.95
C ALA A 177 -10.62 5.45 -11.65
N ARG A 178 -11.92 5.23 -11.40
CA ARG A 178 -12.86 6.27 -11.01
C ARG A 178 -12.51 6.88 -9.65
N LEU A 179 -12.25 6.04 -8.65
CA LEU A 179 -11.87 6.48 -7.31
C LEU A 179 -10.49 7.16 -7.30
N GLY A 180 -9.52 6.60 -8.03
CA GLY A 180 -8.18 7.17 -8.15
C GLY A 180 -8.19 8.54 -8.84
N ALA A 181 -9.06 8.75 -9.83
CA ALA A 181 -9.23 10.04 -10.50
C ALA A 181 -9.86 11.12 -9.60
N ALA A 182 -10.59 10.71 -8.57
CA ALA A 182 -11.14 11.61 -7.54
C ALA A 182 -10.13 11.93 -6.41
N ASN A 183 -9.01 11.22 -6.38
CA ASN A 183 -7.98 11.39 -5.35
C ASN A 183 -6.95 12.46 -5.76
N PRO A 184 -6.81 13.58 -5.01
CA PRO A 184 -5.89 14.67 -5.38
C PRO A 184 -4.41 14.26 -5.38
N VAL A 185 -4.05 13.16 -4.70
CA VAL A 185 -2.68 12.62 -4.74
C VAL A 185 -2.51 11.49 -5.76
N GLY A 186 -3.58 11.07 -6.43
CA GLY A 186 -3.56 9.99 -7.42
C GLY A 186 -2.83 10.36 -8.71
N VAL A 187 -2.18 9.38 -9.32
CA VAL A 187 -1.53 9.55 -10.63
C VAL A 187 -2.54 9.57 -11.78
N ARG A 188 -3.74 9.01 -11.59
CA ARG A 188 -4.83 9.08 -12.55
C ARG A 188 -5.59 10.39 -12.39
N THR A 189 -5.90 11.02 -13.52
CA THR A 189 -6.66 12.27 -13.58
C THR A 189 -8.03 12.09 -14.24
N GLN A 190 -8.29 10.92 -14.83
CA GLN A 190 -9.53 10.60 -15.53
C GLN A 190 -9.95 9.14 -15.25
N PRO A 191 -11.25 8.88 -15.13
CA PRO A 191 -11.78 7.53 -15.13
C PRO A 191 -11.58 6.85 -16.49
N ILE A 192 -11.74 5.53 -16.53
CA ILE A 192 -11.72 4.74 -17.78
C ILE A 192 -13.07 4.08 -18.02
N THR A 193 -13.36 3.72 -19.28
CA THR A 193 -14.57 2.96 -19.63
C THR A 193 -14.32 1.46 -19.51
N HIS A 194 -15.40 0.68 -19.37
CA HIS A 194 -15.35 -0.79 -19.40
C HIS A 194 -14.72 -1.31 -20.71
N GLU A 195 -15.09 -0.73 -21.86
CA GLU A 195 -14.53 -1.09 -23.15
C GLU A 195 -13.01 -0.85 -23.18
N HIS A 196 -12.54 0.30 -22.68
CA HIS A 196 -11.11 0.59 -22.61
C HIS A 196 -10.36 -0.42 -21.71
N ALA A 197 -10.89 -0.75 -20.55
CA ALA A 197 -10.30 -1.75 -19.66
C ALA A 197 -10.27 -3.14 -20.31
N ALA A 198 -11.39 -3.57 -20.91
CA ALA A 198 -11.55 -4.89 -21.53
C ALA A 198 -10.70 -5.08 -22.79
N THR A 199 -10.38 -4.00 -23.52
CA THR A 199 -9.59 -4.05 -24.77
C THR A 199 -8.16 -3.59 -24.60
N SER A 200 -7.75 -3.16 -23.39
CA SER A 200 -6.39 -2.75 -23.12
C SER A 200 -5.39 -3.91 -23.35
N ARG A 201 -4.13 -3.57 -23.59
CA ARG A 201 -3.09 -4.55 -23.96
C ARG A 201 -2.97 -5.66 -22.90
N LEU A 202 -3.07 -6.93 -23.36
CA LEU A 202 -2.86 -8.09 -22.51
C LEU A 202 -1.40 -8.14 -22.01
N ILE A 203 -1.20 -8.36 -20.72
CA ILE A 203 0.12 -8.58 -20.08
C ILE A 203 0.35 -10.08 -19.95
N ASN A 204 -0.42 -10.72 -19.08
CA ASN A 204 -0.50 -12.18 -18.89
C ASN A 204 -1.97 -12.53 -18.66
N ASP A 205 -2.52 -13.49 -19.37
CA ASP A 205 -3.92 -13.89 -19.28
C ASP A 205 -4.31 -14.28 -17.82
N PRO A 206 -5.36 -13.67 -17.22
CA PRO A 206 -6.34 -12.72 -17.77
C PRO A 206 -5.98 -11.25 -17.64
N LEU A 207 -4.83 -10.91 -17.04
CA LEU A 207 -4.50 -9.55 -16.64
C LEU A 207 -4.09 -8.67 -17.85
N ARG A 208 -4.73 -7.51 -17.95
CA ARG A 208 -4.47 -6.45 -18.91
C ARG A 208 -3.85 -5.23 -18.24
N VAL A 209 -3.31 -4.31 -19.03
CA VAL A 209 -2.61 -3.11 -18.51
C VAL A 209 -3.49 -2.34 -17.52
N GLU A 210 -4.76 -2.11 -17.84
CA GLU A 210 -5.65 -1.34 -16.98
C GLU A 210 -6.09 -2.11 -15.71
N MET A 211 -5.85 -3.42 -15.67
CA MET A 211 -6.10 -4.29 -14.51
C MET A 211 -4.90 -4.42 -13.57
N CYS A 212 -3.82 -3.67 -13.82
CA CYS A 212 -2.59 -3.70 -13.04
C CYS A 212 -2.21 -2.31 -12.58
N SER A 213 -1.65 -2.21 -11.37
CA SER A 213 -1.15 -0.94 -10.84
C SER A 213 -0.03 -0.38 -11.72
N GLY A 214 -0.05 0.92 -11.92
CA GLY A 214 1.01 1.61 -12.65
C GLY A 214 2.15 2.03 -11.73
N PHE A 215 3.36 2.11 -12.26
CA PHE A 215 4.48 2.74 -11.56
C PHE A 215 4.12 4.18 -11.18
N ALA A 216 4.56 4.59 -9.99
CA ALA A 216 4.36 5.95 -9.51
C ALA A 216 5.53 6.39 -8.65
N ASP A 217 5.90 7.65 -8.80
CA ASP A 217 6.93 8.31 -8.01
C ASP A 217 6.24 9.18 -6.96
N GLY A 218 6.72 9.15 -5.73
CA GLY A 218 6.18 9.98 -4.69
C GLY A 218 6.75 9.69 -3.31
N ALA A 219 6.35 10.53 -2.37
CA ALA A 219 6.68 10.35 -0.97
C ALA A 219 5.50 10.77 -0.08
N ALA A 220 5.32 10.05 1.01
CA ALA A 220 4.41 10.40 2.08
C ALA A 220 5.13 10.29 3.42
N ALA A 221 4.70 11.09 4.39
CA ALA A 221 5.28 11.06 5.72
C ALA A 221 4.21 11.21 6.80
N VAL A 222 4.47 10.60 7.96
CA VAL A 222 3.60 10.60 9.13
C VAL A 222 4.44 10.84 10.37
N VAL A 223 3.94 11.66 11.29
CA VAL A 223 4.53 11.88 12.61
C VAL A 223 3.70 11.09 13.62
N LEU A 224 4.34 10.14 14.31
CA LEU A 224 3.77 9.41 15.43
C LEU A 224 4.35 9.92 16.74
N SER A 225 3.48 10.22 17.70
CA SER A 225 3.87 10.74 19.00
C SER A 225 3.20 9.95 20.13
N ALA A 226 3.86 9.91 21.28
CA ALA A 226 3.31 9.28 22.48
C ALA A 226 2.08 10.01 23.04
N THR A 227 2.00 11.32 22.78
CA THR A 227 0.91 12.19 23.23
C THR A 227 0.54 13.20 22.14
N GLY A 228 -0.65 13.78 22.23
CA GLY A 228 -1.15 14.80 21.31
C GLY A 228 -2.60 14.56 20.93
N ASP A 229 -3.08 15.36 19.98
CA ASP A 229 -4.43 15.24 19.44
C ASP A 229 -4.34 14.66 18.01
N GLY A 230 -5.26 13.78 17.68
CA GLY A 230 -5.36 13.18 16.35
C GLY A 230 -5.73 11.69 16.37
N PRO A 231 -5.84 11.07 15.20
CA PRO A 231 -6.10 9.63 15.08
C PRO A 231 -5.04 8.80 15.81
N ARG A 232 -5.43 7.59 16.23
CA ARG A 232 -4.56 6.69 16.99
C ARG A 232 -4.33 5.39 16.27
N ILE A 233 -3.09 4.89 16.32
CA ILE A 233 -2.80 3.50 15.90
C ILE A 233 -3.20 2.58 17.05
N THR A 234 -4.35 1.89 16.90
CA THR A 234 -4.94 1.04 17.94
C THR A 234 -4.41 -0.38 17.92
N ALA A 235 -4.02 -0.89 16.75
CA ALA A 235 -3.42 -2.21 16.62
C ALA A 235 -2.44 -2.26 15.44
N THR A 236 -1.37 -3.06 15.60
CA THR A 236 -0.46 -3.39 14.50
C THR A 236 0.00 -4.83 14.58
N ASN A 237 0.02 -5.52 13.44
CA ASN A 237 0.53 -6.88 13.31
C ASN A 237 1.41 -7.00 12.08
N MET A 238 2.44 -7.87 12.15
CA MET A 238 3.29 -8.22 11.02
C MET A 238 3.55 -9.71 11.04
N VAL A 239 3.50 -10.34 9.88
CA VAL A 239 3.79 -11.76 9.66
C VAL A 239 4.81 -11.86 8.52
N GLY A 240 5.85 -12.67 8.71
CA GLY A 240 6.81 -13.02 7.66
C GLY A 240 6.44 -14.33 7.00
N GLY A 241 6.68 -14.44 5.70
CA GLY A 241 6.64 -15.70 4.97
C GLY A 241 7.97 -16.43 5.05
N ASP A 242 7.93 -17.75 4.94
CA ASP A 242 9.09 -18.63 4.94
C ASP A 242 9.20 -19.49 3.66
N GLY A 243 8.30 -19.23 2.70
CA GLY A 243 8.20 -19.95 1.43
C GLY A 243 7.44 -21.28 1.51
N THR A 244 6.92 -21.66 2.68
CA THR A 244 6.12 -22.88 2.85
C THR A 244 4.62 -22.63 2.82
N GLY A 245 4.19 -21.37 3.02
CA GLY A 245 2.83 -20.91 2.93
C GLY A 245 2.47 -20.40 1.54
N ASP A 246 1.32 -19.78 1.45
CA ASP A 246 0.88 -19.06 0.27
C ASP A 246 0.54 -17.60 0.63
N TYR A 247 0.63 -16.74 -0.37
CA TYR A 247 0.43 -15.30 -0.26
C TYR A 247 -0.93 -14.94 0.37
N HIS A 248 -1.99 -15.63 -0.03
CA HIS A 248 -3.34 -15.35 0.46
C HIS A 248 -3.48 -15.69 1.95
N SER A 249 -2.96 -16.85 2.36
CA SER A 249 -2.98 -17.28 3.76
C SER A 249 -2.25 -16.28 4.67
N ARG A 250 -1.11 -15.73 4.24
CA ARG A 250 -0.37 -14.74 5.05
C ARG A 250 -1.14 -13.43 5.26
N VAL A 251 -1.85 -12.97 4.23
CA VAL A 251 -2.74 -11.80 4.37
C VAL A 251 -3.90 -12.12 5.32
N GLY A 252 -4.48 -13.31 5.22
CA GLY A 252 -5.50 -13.79 6.16
C GLY A 252 -4.99 -13.90 7.61
N ASP A 253 -3.78 -14.42 7.81
CA ASP A 253 -3.15 -14.55 9.14
C ASP A 253 -2.97 -13.19 9.82
N VAL A 254 -2.46 -12.20 9.09
CA VAL A 254 -2.26 -10.85 9.66
C VAL A 254 -3.59 -10.18 9.94
N ALA A 255 -4.59 -10.37 9.09
CA ALA A 255 -5.94 -9.84 9.31
C ALA A 255 -6.60 -10.46 10.53
N ALA A 256 -6.60 -11.79 10.65
CA ALA A 256 -7.16 -12.49 11.80
C ALA A 256 -6.54 -12.04 13.13
N ARG A 257 -5.21 -11.84 13.14
CA ARG A 257 -4.51 -11.31 14.33
C ARG A 257 -4.92 -9.88 14.65
N LEU A 258 -5.06 -9.02 13.62
CA LEU A 258 -5.46 -7.63 13.79
C LEU A 258 -6.86 -7.53 14.39
N TRP A 259 -7.83 -8.23 13.79
CA TRP A 259 -9.21 -8.23 14.25
C TRP A 259 -9.35 -8.84 15.66
N THR A 260 -8.62 -9.92 15.96
CA THR A 260 -8.56 -10.50 17.30
C THR A 260 -8.02 -9.52 18.34
N GLN A 261 -6.95 -8.78 18.00
CA GLN A 261 -6.36 -7.77 18.90
C GLN A 261 -7.33 -6.63 19.19
N LEU A 262 -8.13 -6.22 18.21
CA LEU A 262 -9.14 -5.19 18.35
C LEU A 262 -10.41 -5.68 19.03
N GLY A 263 -10.68 -6.99 19.03
CA GLY A 263 -11.92 -7.58 19.53
C GLY A 263 -13.14 -7.28 18.66
N VAL A 264 -12.94 -7.09 17.34
CA VAL A 264 -13.97 -6.77 16.35
C VAL A 264 -13.92 -7.74 15.18
N GLU A 265 -14.96 -7.75 14.34
CA GLU A 265 -14.95 -8.44 13.05
C GLU A 265 -14.50 -7.49 11.92
N ALA A 266 -14.08 -8.03 10.78
CA ALA A 266 -13.66 -7.23 9.62
C ALA A 266 -14.75 -6.26 9.12
N ARG A 267 -16.02 -6.63 9.30
CA ARG A 267 -17.18 -5.83 8.89
C ARG A 267 -17.49 -4.66 9.82
N ASP A 268 -16.88 -4.62 11.01
CA ASP A 268 -17.02 -3.52 11.94
C ASP A 268 -16.08 -2.35 11.59
N ALA A 269 -15.12 -2.55 10.70
CA ALA A 269 -14.32 -1.46 10.15
C ALA A 269 -15.16 -0.59 9.20
N ASP A 270 -14.91 0.71 9.19
CA ASP A 270 -15.57 1.64 8.28
C ASP A 270 -14.84 1.74 6.94
N VAL A 271 -13.50 1.74 6.98
CA VAL A 271 -12.64 1.91 5.81
C VAL A 271 -11.49 0.91 5.84
N VAL A 272 -11.21 0.30 4.69
CA VAL A 272 -10.08 -0.61 4.55
C VAL A 272 -9.27 -0.27 3.29
N GLU A 273 -7.96 -0.05 3.47
CA GLU A 273 -6.99 0.09 2.39
C GLU A 273 -6.22 -1.22 2.19
N LEU A 274 -6.43 -1.88 1.06
CA LEU A 274 -5.80 -3.14 0.67
C LEU A 274 -4.61 -2.92 -0.25
N HIS A 275 -3.67 -3.84 -0.24
CA HIS A 275 -2.67 -3.96 -1.30
C HIS A 275 -3.34 -4.62 -2.51
N ASP A 276 -3.67 -3.85 -3.53
CA ASP A 276 -4.31 -4.27 -4.77
C ASP A 276 -3.43 -3.94 -5.98
N ALA A 277 -2.27 -4.60 -6.08
CA ALA A 277 -1.37 -4.39 -7.22
C ALA A 277 -1.99 -4.83 -8.57
N ASN A 278 -3.07 -5.60 -8.52
CA ASN A 278 -3.89 -5.96 -9.68
C ASN A 278 -5.37 -6.17 -9.29
N ALA A 279 -6.25 -6.18 -10.28
CA ALA A 279 -7.70 -6.27 -10.10
C ALA A 279 -8.16 -7.52 -9.35
N SER A 280 -7.51 -8.67 -9.54
CA SER A 280 -7.89 -9.90 -8.82
C SER A 280 -7.48 -9.85 -7.35
N GLU A 281 -6.40 -9.12 -7.04
CA GLU A 281 -5.92 -8.97 -5.67
C GLU A 281 -6.92 -8.19 -4.80
N LEU A 282 -7.57 -7.17 -5.36
CA LEU A 282 -8.67 -6.48 -4.68
C LEU A 282 -9.76 -7.44 -4.22
N LEU A 283 -10.15 -8.39 -5.11
CA LEU A 283 -11.25 -9.32 -4.84
C LEU A 283 -10.87 -10.34 -3.77
N TRP A 284 -9.80 -11.10 -4.01
CA TRP A 284 -9.44 -12.15 -3.07
C TRP A 284 -8.98 -11.60 -1.72
N ALA A 285 -8.34 -10.41 -1.67
CA ALA A 285 -7.96 -9.80 -0.41
C ALA A 285 -9.18 -9.36 0.40
N THR A 286 -10.23 -8.83 -0.24
CA THR A 286 -11.50 -8.49 0.42
C THR A 286 -12.15 -9.73 1.07
N ASP A 287 -12.10 -10.89 0.40
CA ASP A 287 -12.58 -12.16 0.96
C ASP A 287 -11.68 -12.62 2.14
N VAL A 288 -10.38 -12.66 1.91
CA VAL A 288 -9.40 -13.28 2.84
C VAL A 288 -9.32 -12.52 4.17
N ILE A 289 -9.47 -11.20 4.16
CA ILE A 289 -9.49 -10.41 5.41
C ILE A 289 -10.83 -10.47 6.16
N GLY A 290 -11.88 -11.08 5.55
CA GLY A 290 -13.16 -11.35 6.19
C GLY A 290 -14.26 -10.31 5.98
N ILE A 291 -14.11 -9.34 5.06
CA ILE A 291 -15.19 -8.39 4.70
C ILE A 291 -16.31 -9.13 3.97
N THR A 292 -15.95 -10.05 3.07
CA THR A 292 -16.88 -10.91 2.36
C THR A 292 -16.53 -12.37 2.58
N ALA A 293 -17.50 -13.27 2.38
CA ALA A 293 -17.21 -14.70 2.36
C ALA A 293 -16.44 -15.08 1.07
N PRO A 294 -15.71 -16.21 1.05
CA PRO A 294 -14.91 -16.61 -0.10
C PRO A 294 -15.71 -16.63 -1.41
N GLY A 295 -15.29 -15.81 -2.39
CA GLY A 295 -15.93 -15.66 -3.70
C GLY A 295 -17.04 -14.59 -3.77
N GLU A 296 -17.42 -13.98 -2.66
CA GLU A 296 -18.50 -12.98 -2.64
C GLU A 296 -18.04 -11.57 -2.94
N ALA A 297 -16.71 -11.28 -2.91
CA ALA A 297 -16.19 -9.95 -3.17
C ALA A 297 -16.59 -9.41 -4.55
N ALA A 298 -16.63 -10.26 -5.57
CA ALA A 298 -17.06 -9.90 -6.92
C ALA A 298 -18.51 -9.38 -6.96
N GLY A 299 -19.43 -10.08 -6.28
CA GLY A 299 -20.82 -9.65 -6.16
C GLY A 299 -20.98 -8.36 -5.36
N ALA A 300 -20.23 -8.23 -4.26
CA ALA A 300 -20.22 -7.02 -3.42
C ALA A 300 -19.69 -5.81 -4.19
N LEU A 301 -18.62 -5.99 -4.98
CA LEU A 301 -18.06 -4.97 -5.85
C LEU A 301 -19.09 -4.47 -6.87
N THR A 302 -19.67 -5.40 -7.64
CA THR A 302 -20.64 -5.08 -8.71
C THR A 302 -21.93 -4.44 -8.16
N ALA A 303 -22.33 -4.81 -6.94
CA ALA A 303 -23.49 -4.21 -6.28
C ALA A 303 -23.19 -2.86 -5.60
N GLY A 304 -21.96 -2.35 -5.67
CA GLY A 304 -21.56 -1.08 -5.06
C GLY A 304 -21.45 -1.13 -3.53
N ARG A 305 -21.46 -2.31 -2.92
CA ARG A 305 -21.47 -2.46 -1.45
C ARG A 305 -20.15 -2.06 -0.80
N LEU A 306 -19.04 -2.03 -1.57
CA LEU A 306 -17.68 -1.65 -1.13
C LEU A 306 -17.36 -0.17 -1.37
N GLU A 307 -18.34 0.63 -1.82
CA GLU A 307 -18.21 2.06 -2.04
C GLU A 307 -18.21 2.86 -0.72
N PRO A 308 -17.75 4.13 -0.72
CA PRO A 308 -17.84 4.98 0.48
C PRO A 308 -19.24 5.13 1.08
N ASP A 309 -20.28 5.00 0.27
CA ASP A 309 -21.70 5.04 0.65
C ASP A 309 -22.36 3.65 0.70
N GLY A 310 -21.57 2.56 0.55
CA GLY A 310 -22.04 1.18 0.61
C GLY A 310 -22.38 0.70 2.03
N ASP A 311 -22.92 -0.51 2.12
CA ASP A 311 -23.32 -1.16 3.38
C ASP A 311 -22.23 -2.05 3.99
N LEU A 312 -21.12 -2.25 3.30
CA LEU A 312 -19.89 -2.89 3.80
C LEU A 312 -18.80 -1.84 4.05
N PRO A 313 -17.68 -2.19 4.70
CA PRO A 313 -16.53 -1.30 4.78
C PRO A 313 -16.15 -0.73 3.40
N ALA A 314 -15.87 0.57 3.33
CA ALA A 314 -15.37 1.17 2.11
C ALA A 314 -13.97 0.62 1.80
N VAL A 315 -13.85 -0.15 0.72
CA VAL A 315 -12.57 -0.78 0.34
C VAL A 315 -11.85 0.09 -0.69
N ASN A 316 -10.62 0.47 -0.38
CA ASN A 316 -9.78 1.32 -1.23
C ASN A 316 -10.51 2.57 -1.75
N PRO A 317 -11.12 3.40 -0.90
CA PRO A 317 -11.75 4.65 -1.34
C PRO A 317 -10.74 5.61 -1.96
N SER A 318 -9.45 5.45 -1.65
CA SER A 318 -8.34 6.17 -2.28
C SER A 318 -8.16 5.86 -3.78
N GLY A 319 -8.81 4.82 -4.29
CA GLY A 319 -8.57 4.20 -5.59
C GLY A 319 -7.59 3.03 -5.53
N GLY A 320 -7.02 2.75 -4.34
CA GLY A 320 -6.04 1.69 -4.13
C GLY A 320 -4.75 1.89 -4.93
N LEU A 321 -3.92 0.88 -4.98
CA LEU A 321 -2.71 0.88 -5.80
C LEU A 321 -3.06 0.90 -7.29
N LEU A 322 -4.15 0.21 -7.63
CA LEU A 322 -4.64 0.05 -9.01
C LEU A 322 -5.09 1.39 -9.62
N GLY A 323 -5.79 2.23 -8.87
CA GLY A 323 -6.31 3.53 -9.32
C GLY A 323 -5.42 4.71 -8.94
N ARG A 324 -5.01 4.82 -7.67
CA ARG A 324 -4.16 5.91 -7.17
C ARG A 324 -2.75 5.83 -7.74
N GLY A 325 -2.17 4.63 -7.84
CA GLY A 325 -0.77 4.38 -8.18
C GLY A 325 0.00 3.68 -7.07
N HIS A 326 1.11 3.04 -7.44
CA HIS A 326 1.88 2.16 -6.56
C HIS A 326 3.35 2.59 -6.44
N PRO A 327 3.68 3.53 -5.53
CA PRO A 327 5.06 3.87 -5.19
C PRO A 327 5.63 2.85 -4.21
N ILE A 328 5.99 1.67 -4.66
CA ILE A 328 6.33 0.42 -3.96
C ILE A 328 6.62 0.59 -2.46
N GLY A 329 7.82 1.04 -2.05
CA GLY A 329 8.22 1.17 -0.65
C GLY A 329 7.47 2.26 0.13
N ALA A 330 6.80 3.19 -0.54
CA ALA A 330 6.02 4.25 0.10
C ALA A 330 4.54 3.88 0.29
N THR A 331 4.05 2.81 -0.34
CA THR A 331 2.62 2.47 -0.42
C THR A 331 1.93 2.44 0.93
N GLY A 332 2.50 1.76 1.93
CA GLY A 332 1.87 1.66 3.26
C GLY A 332 1.73 3.01 3.97
N VAL A 333 2.65 3.96 3.73
CA VAL A 333 2.52 5.31 4.30
C VAL A 333 1.39 6.09 3.62
N TYR A 334 1.23 5.97 2.29
CA TYR A 334 0.07 6.54 1.57
C TYR A 334 -1.26 5.96 2.05
N GLN A 335 -1.31 4.65 2.32
CA GLN A 335 -2.51 4.00 2.88
C GLN A 335 -2.83 4.54 4.27
N LEU A 336 -1.83 4.71 5.16
CA LEU A 336 -2.06 5.26 6.49
C LEU A 336 -2.54 6.73 6.43
N VAL A 337 -1.98 7.54 5.51
CA VAL A 337 -2.45 8.91 5.30
C VAL A 337 -3.93 8.94 4.90
N GLU A 338 -4.35 8.06 3.98
CA GLU A 338 -5.77 7.95 3.62
C GLU A 338 -6.64 7.59 4.83
N LEU A 339 -6.22 6.60 5.64
CA LEU A 339 -6.98 6.24 6.84
C LEU A 339 -7.05 7.40 7.84
N ALA A 340 -5.95 8.11 8.08
CA ALA A 340 -5.94 9.27 8.97
C ALA A 340 -6.89 10.37 8.46
N GLU A 341 -6.92 10.63 7.15
CA GLU A 341 -7.90 11.56 6.55
C GLU A 341 -9.34 11.09 6.73
N GLN A 342 -9.61 9.79 6.53
CA GLN A 342 -10.94 9.20 6.64
C GLN A 342 -11.51 9.31 8.07
N VAL A 343 -10.77 8.87 9.08
CA VAL A 343 -11.23 8.91 10.47
C VAL A 343 -11.22 10.33 11.08
N SER A 344 -10.56 11.28 10.39
CA SER A 344 -10.60 12.71 10.76
C SER A 344 -11.66 13.50 9.98
N GLY A 345 -12.41 12.89 9.07
CA GLY A 345 -13.39 13.58 8.22
C GLY A 345 -12.77 14.50 7.16
N LEU A 346 -11.51 14.27 6.78
CA LEU A 346 -10.72 15.12 5.88
C LEU A 346 -10.52 14.55 4.48
N ALA A 347 -11.08 13.37 4.17
CA ALA A 347 -10.88 12.69 2.89
C ALA A 347 -11.65 13.34 1.70
N GLY A 348 -12.42 14.40 1.93
CA GLY A 348 -13.12 15.15 0.88
C GLY A 348 -14.14 14.29 0.12
N SER A 349 -14.04 14.22 -1.21
CA SER A 349 -14.97 13.44 -2.05
C SER A 349 -14.85 11.91 -1.87
N ARG A 350 -13.81 11.43 -1.21
CA ARG A 350 -13.58 10.00 -0.92
C ARG A 350 -14.14 9.57 0.43
N GLN A 351 -14.67 10.51 1.20
CA GLN A 351 -15.04 10.33 2.60
C GLN A 351 -16.12 9.27 2.80
N ARG A 352 -15.85 8.28 3.63
CA ARG A 352 -16.84 7.45 4.30
C ARG A 352 -17.44 8.24 5.45
N LEU A 353 -18.72 8.54 5.37
CA LEU A 353 -19.39 9.32 6.43
C LEU A 353 -19.42 8.56 7.75
N GLY A 354 -18.97 9.22 8.81
CA GLY A 354 -18.94 8.65 10.16
C GLY A 354 -17.84 7.61 10.37
N ALA A 355 -16.81 7.60 9.52
CA ALA A 355 -15.68 6.68 9.70
C ALA A 355 -14.94 6.98 11.00
N ASP A 356 -14.83 5.96 11.87
CA ASP A 356 -14.13 5.98 13.14
C ASP A 356 -13.03 4.90 13.21
N LEU A 357 -13.21 3.76 12.55
CA LEU A 357 -12.24 2.67 12.48
C LEU A 357 -11.79 2.40 11.05
N GLY A 358 -10.52 2.63 10.78
CA GLY A 358 -9.87 2.27 9.52
C GLY A 358 -8.83 1.18 9.70
N ALA A 359 -8.62 0.34 8.67
CA ALA A 359 -7.54 -0.64 8.67
C ALA A 359 -6.81 -0.65 7.32
N LEU A 360 -5.50 -0.90 7.33
CA LEU A 360 -4.74 -1.19 6.12
C LEU A 360 -4.12 -2.59 6.20
N PHE A 361 -4.05 -3.24 5.04
CA PHE A 361 -3.33 -4.48 4.84
C PHE A 361 -2.39 -4.32 3.66
N ASN A 362 -1.11 -4.51 3.91
CA ASN A 362 -0.07 -4.35 2.92
C ASN A 362 0.86 -5.56 2.95
N CYS A 363 1.39 -5.94 1.80
CA CYS A 363 2.30 -7.07 1.67
C CYS A 363 3.39 -6.78 0.64
N GLY A 364 4.49 -7.50 0.71
CA GLY A 364 5.61 -7.24 -0.19
C GLY A 364 6.67 -8.33 -0.19
N GLY A 365 7.34 -8.41 -1.34
CA GLY A 365 8.33 -9.45 -1.62
C GLY A 365 7.68 -10.81 -1.88
N ILE A 366 8.41 -11.69 -2.56
CA ILE A 366 7.95 -13.03 -2.91
C ILE A 366 9.05 -14.03 -2.56
N ILE A 367 8.67 -15.06 -1.80
CA ILE A 367 9.51 -16.22 -1.44
C ILE A 367 8.70 -17.46 -1.78
N GLY A 368 9.04 -18.16 -2.87
CA GLY A 368 8.18 -19.21 -3.39
C GLY A 368 6.82 -18.65 -3.82
N GLU A 369 5.75 -19.18 -3.25
CA GLU A 369 4.37 -18.68 -3.41
C GLU A 369 3.89 -17.83 -2.24
N ASP A 370 4.77 -17.56 -1.28
CA ASP A 370 4.49 -16.81 -0.05
C ASP A 370 4.91 -15.34 -0.21
N THR A 371 4.34 -14.45 0.61
CA THR A 371 4.83 -13.06 0.70
C THR A 371 5.95 -12.98 1.74
N ALA A 372 7.01 -12.22 1.47
CA ALA A 372 8.09 -12.03 2.42
C ALA A 372 7.63 -11.28 3.69
N ALA A 373 6.70 -10.35 3.55
CA ALA A 373 6.11 -9.62 4.69
C ALA A 373 4.65 -9.25 4.40
N ALA A 374 3.78 -9.48 5.39
CA ALA A 374 2.42 -8.96 5.43
C ALA A 374 2.24 -8.14 6.71
N VAL A 375 1.65 -6.95 6.60
CA VAL A 375 1.45 -6.00 7.69
C VAL A 375 0.00 -5.54 7.73
N GLY A 376 -0.61 -5.56 8.92
CA GLY A 376 -1.92 -5.00 9.21
C GLY A 376 -1.80 -3.89 10.25
N ILE A 377 -2.46 -2.76 10.03
CA ILE A 377 -2.48 -1.61 10.94
C ILE A 377 -3.92 -1.10 11.04
N ALA A 378 -4.37 -0.84 12.25
CA ALA A 378 -5.67 -0.22 12.51
C ALA A 378 -5.50 1.17 13.09
N VAL A 379 -6.38 2.09 12.66
CA VAL A 379 -6.41 3.48 13.07
C VAL A 379 -7.83 3.82 13.51
N ALA A 380 -7.98 4.41 14.70
CA ALA A 380 -9.25 4.97 15.16
C ALA A 380 -9.22 6.49 15.19
N GLY A 381 -10.40 7.09 15.11
CA GLY A 381 -10.59 8.53 15.32
C GLY A 381 -10.09 8.97 16.70
N GLY A 382 -9.73 10.24 16.85
CA GLY A 382 -9.22 10.83 18.08
C GLY A 382 -10.29 11.57 18.89
#